data_785a37e53353df339edd8110bea2f61b
#
_entry.id   785a37e53353df339edd8110bea2f61b
#
_cell.length_a   1.000
_cell.length_b   1.000
_cell.length_c   1.000
_cell.angle_alpha   90.00
_cell.angle_beta   90.00
_cell.angle_gamma   90.00
#
_symmetry.space_group_name_H-M   'P 1'
#
loop_
_entity.id
_entity.type
_entity.pdbx_description
1 polymer ?
#
loop_
_entity_poly.entity_id
_entity_poly.type
_entity_poly.pdbx_seq_one_letter_code
_entity_poly.pdbx_strand_id
1 'polypeptide(L)'
;MNERKGVHKIMAYNTLTEREAFYCLCHVPGFGSATIGKLRERFGTYQEVWTAKEQEIQKAGVLTEKRVTVFLQAREQESAWLKEFYGLERTGIRFIAEGDTDYPERFLPYKDRPAALFVKGNLPENEVPAVAIVGARACTEYGKEAAGFYAGELANAGV
;
A
#
# COMPACT_ATOMS: atom_id res chain seq x y z
N MET A 1 -2.52 52.97 15.23
CA MET A 1 -2.97 52.52 13.89
C MET A 1 -1.80 51.74 13.29
N ASN A 2 -1.80 50.45 13.50
CA ASN A 2 -0.63 49.62 13.16
C ASN A 2 -1.14 48.32 12.56
N GLU A 3 -1.16 48.31 11.24
CA GLU A 3 -1.58 47.13 10.44
C GLU A 3 -0.47 46.06 10.51
N ARG A 4 -0.81 44.98 11.16
CA ARG A 4 0.04 43.77 11.13
C ARG A 4 -0.16 43.05 9.80
N LYS A 5 0.76 43.24 8.89
CA LYS A 5 0.93 42.39 7.71
C LYS A 5 1.26 40.97 8.19
N GLY A 6 0.28 40.06 8.10
CA GLY A 6 0.49 38.64 8.27
C GLY A 6 1.38 38.13 7.16
N VAL A 7 2.62 37.84 7.48
CA VAL A 7 3.55 37.13 6.61
C VAL A 7 3.07 35.70 6.53
N HIS A 8 2.47 35.35 5.40
CA HIS A 8 2.25 33.95 5.04
C HIS A 8 3.63 33.29 4.94
N LYS A 9 4.01 32.59 5.98
CA LYS A 9 5.16 31.71 6.01
C LYS A 9 4.89 30.62 4.96
N ILE A 10 5.50 30.76 3.79
CA ILE A 10 5.54 29.72 2.78
C ILE A 10 6.19 28.51 3.48
N MET A 11 5.34 27.52 3.83
CA MET A 11 5.84 26.27 4.39
C MET A 11 6.76 25.64 3.36
N ALA A 12 7.99 25.39 3.79
CA ALA A 12 8.94 24.56 3.08
C ALA A 12 8.23 23.29 2.60
N TYR A 13 8.49 22.87 1.37
CA TYR A 13 8.00 21.65 0.78
C TYR A 13 8.16 20.52 1.78
N ASN A 14 7.05 20.04 2.32
CA ASN A 14 7.03 18.94 3.26
C ASN A 14 7.46 17.70 2.47
N THR A 15 8.67 17.25 2.72
CA THR A 15 9.14 15.95 2.23
C THR A 15 8.16 14.91 2.78
N LEU A 16 7.64 14.03 1.93
CA LEU A 16 6.77 12.92 2.37
C LEU A 16 7.39 12.20 3.57
N THR A 17 6.59 11.77 4.50
CA THR A 17 7.04 10.81 5.51
C THR A 17 7.33 9.46 4.85
N GLU A 18 8.09 8.61 5.51
CA GLU A 18 8.40 7.26 5.02
C GLU A 18 7.12 6.47 4.72
N ARG A 19 6.10 6.63 5.57
CA ARG A 19 4.79 5.97 5.41
C ARG A 19 3.99 6.49 4.22
N GLU A 20 3.99 7.78 3.99
CA GLU A 20 3.34 8.41 2.83
C GLU A 20 4.02 8.00 1.54
N ALA A 21 5.35 8.03 1.51
CA ALA A 21 6.13 7.59 0.34
C ALA A 21 5.86 6.11 0.04
N PHE A 22 5.81 5.26 1.06
CA PHE A 22 5.47 3.85 0.91
C PHE A 22 4.05 3.66 0.39
N TYR A 23 3.07 4.40 0.93
CA TYR A 23 1.70 4.38 0.43
C TYR A 23 1.64 4.73 -1.07
N CYS A 24 2.30 5.80 -1.47
CA CYS A 24 2.37 6.20 -2.87
C CYS A 24 3.02 5.12 -3.75
N LEU A 25 4.11 4.49 -3.30
CA LEU A 25 4.76 3.38 -4.02
C LEU A 25 3.83 2.17 -4.22
N CYS A 26 2.96 1.88 -3.25
CA CYS A 26 1.97 0.81 -3.36
C CYS A 26 0.90 1.09 -4.44
N HIS A 27 0.71 2.35 -4.82
CA HIS A 27 -0.26 2.77 -5.86
C HIS A 27 0.34 2.87 -7.26
N VAL A 28 1.67 2.78 -7.40
CA VAL A 28 2.32 2.81 -8.72
C VAL A 28 1.93 1.58 -9.54
N PRO A 29 1.35 1.75 -10.74
CA PRO A 29 0.94 0.63 -11.57
C PRO A 29 2.09 -0.36 -11.83
N GLY A 30 1.84 -1.64 -11.55
CA GLY A 30 2.80 -2.71 -11.74
C GLY A 30 3.90 -2.81 -10.66
N PHE A 31 3.86 -1.99 -9.60
CA PHE A 31 4.74 -2.18 -8.46
C PHE A 31 4.10 -3.18 -7.48
N GLY A 32 4.76 -4.30 -7.26
CA GLY A 32 4.41 -5.26 -6.22
C GLY A 32 5.45 -5.24 -5.11
N SER A 33 5.21 -5.99 -4.04
CA SER A 33 6.08 -6.09 -2.86
C SER A 33 7.55 -6.29 -3.22
N ALA A 34 7.84 -7.22 -4.13
CA ALA A 34 9.21 -7.51 -4.57
C ALA A 34 9.90 -6.32 -5.25
N THR A 35 9.16 -5.52 -6.03
CA THR A 35 9.72 -4.34 -6.69
C THR A 35 9.99 -3.23 -5.69
N ILE A 36 9.03 -2.97 -4.82
CA ILE A 36 9.13 -1.94 -3.77
C ILE A 36 10.30 -2.29 -2.83
N GLY A 37 10.41 -3.56 -2.43
CA GLY A 37 11.51 -4.04 -1.59
C GLY A 37 12.89 -3.82 -2.23
N LYS A 38 13.07 -4.22 -3.51
CA LYS A 38 14.32 -3.98 -4.24
C LYS A 38 14.69 -2.50 -4.39
N LEU A 39 13.69 -1.64 -4.61
CA LEU A 39 13.91 -0.21 -4.66
C LEU A 39 14.36 0.32 -3.29
N ARG A 40 13.70 -0.08 -2.21
CA ARG A 40 14.10 0.29 -0.85
C ARG A 40 15.52 -0.18 -0.50
N GLU A 41 15.87 -1.41 -0.82
CA GLU A 41 17.23 -1.95 -0.63
C GLU A 41 18.29 -1.11 -1.37
N ARG A 42 17.93 -0.62 -2.57
CA ARG A 42 18.85 0.15 -3.41
C ARG A 42 19.02 1.61 -2.98
N PHE A 43 17.95 2.23 -2.47
CA PHE A 43 17.92 3.66 -2.13
C PHE A 43 18.00 3.92 -0.62
N GLY A 44 17.69 2.93 0.22
CA GLY A 44 17.72 3.06 1.68
C GLY A 44 16.34 3.29 2.29
N THR A 45 15.60 4.29 1.85
CA THR A 45 14.28 4.65 2.35
C THR A 45 13.26 4.77 1.22
N TYR A 46 11.97 4.67 1.54
CA TYR A 46 10.90 4.90 0.57
C TYR A 46 10.83 6.36 0.13
N GLN A 47 11.19 7.29 1.03
CA GLN A 47 11.31 8.72 0.70
C GLN A 47 12.37 8.95 -0.38
N GLU A 48 13.56 8.35 -0.22
CA GLU A 48 14.62 8.43 -1.22
C GLU A 48 14.22 7.80 -2.55
N VAL A 49 13.53 6.67 -2.54
CA VAL A 49 12.93 6.09 -3.76
C VAL A 49 12.00 7.08 -4.43
N TRP A 50 11.07 7.66 -3.64
CA TRP A 50 10.03 8.54 -4.19
C TRP A 50 10.60 9.84 -4.76
N THR A 51 11.65 10.39 -4.17
CA THR A 51 12.25 11.67 -4.57
C THR A 51 13.44 11.53 -5.52
N ALA A 52 13.92 10.29 -5.78
CA ALA A 52 15.08 10.03 -6.64
C ALA A 52 14.89 10.61 -8.04
N LYS A 53 15.96 11.12 -8.63
CA LYS A 53 15.95 11.63 -10.01
C LYS A 53 15.85 10.47 -10.99
N GLU A 54 15.31 10.74 -12.17
CA GLU A 54 15.16 9.74 -13.23
C GLU A 54 16.45 8.97 -13.51
N GLN A 55 17.56 9.68 -13.63
CA GLN A 55 18.88 9.09 -13.88
C GLN A 55 19.32 8.12 -12.76
N GLU A 56 19.00 8.43 -11.52
CA GLU A 56 19.31 7.58 -10.36
C GLU A 56 18.48 6.30 -10.39
N ILE A 57 17.19 6.41 -10.74
CA ILE A 57 16.27 5.28 -10.87
C ILE A 57 16.71 4.36 -12.02
N GLN A 58 17.07 4.93 -13.17
CA GLN A 58 17.59 4.17 -14.32
C GLN A 58 18.89 3.46 -13.95
N LYS A 59 19.84 4.16 -13.33
CA LYS A 59 21.13 3.63 -12.88
C LYS A 59 20.99 2.53 -11.81
N ALA A 60 19.94 2.56 -11.02
CA ALA A 60 19.65 1.55 -10.02
C ALA A 60 19.40 0.15 -10.65
N GLY A 61 18.93 0.10 -11.90
CA GLY A 61 18.73 -1.14 -12.65
C GLY A 61 17.59 -2.04 -12.15
N VAL A 62 16.76 -1.54 -11.24
CA VAL A 62 15.61 -2.29 -10.69
C VAL A 62 14.41 -2.25 -11.63
N LEU A 63 14.23 -1.14 -12.33
CA LEU A 63 13.11 -0.90 -13.24
C LEU A 63 13.59 -0.90 -14.69
N THR A 64 12.75 -1.43 -15.60
CA THR A 64 12.92 -1.23 -17.03
C THR A 64 12.59 0.22 -17.41
N GLU A 65 13.08 0.72 -18.54
CA GLU A 65 12.80 2.09 -19.02
C GLU A 65 11.30 2.41 -19.04
N LYS A 66 10.48 1.48 -19.54
CA LYS A 66 9.02 1.61 -19.54
C LYS A 66 8.45 1.80 -18.12
N ARG A 67 8.98 1.07 -17.14
CA ARG A 67 8.53 1.17 -15.75
C ARG A 67 9.03 2.43 -15.06
N VAL A 68 10.19 2.94 -15.45
CA VAL A 68 10.67 4.26 -15.00
C VAL A 68 9.70 5.34 -15.44
N THR A 69 9.29 5.33 -16.72
CA THR A 69 8.30 6.28 -17.25
C THR A 69 6.98 6.21 -16.47
N VAL A 70 6.45 5.00 -16.24
CA VAL A 70 5.22 4.80 -15.45
C VAL A 70 5.37 5.35 -14.04
N PHE A 71 6.52 5.12 -13.40
CA PHE A 71 6.79 5.61 -12.06
C PHE A 71 6.84 7.15 -12.00
N LEU A 72 7.53 7.79 -12.95
CA LEU A 72 7.60 9.25 -13.00
C LEU A 72 6.22 9.88 -13.24
N GLN A 73 5.41 9.31 -14.12
CA GLN A 73 4.02 9.74 -14.35
C GLN A 73 3.15 9.54 -13.09
N ALA A 74 3.35 8.44 -12.38
CA ALA A 74 2.63 8.13 -11.16
C ALA A 74 2.86 9.18 -10.05
N ARG A 75 4.03 9.82 -10.00
CA ARG A 75 4.31 10.91 -9.05
C ARG A 75 3.40 12.12 -9.21
N GLU A 76 2.84 12.35 -10.40
CA GLU A 76 1.87 13.42 -10.63
C GLU A 76 0.58 13.22 -9.83
N GLN A 77 0.31 11.99 -9.39
CA GLN A 77 -0.85 11.63 -8.58
C GLN A 77 -0.61 11.75 -7.07
N GLU A 78 0.58 12.15 -6.63
CA GLU A 78 0.98 12.23 -5.21
C GLU A 78 -0.08 12.93 -4.35
N SER A 79 -0.47 14.14 -4.72
CA SER A 79 -1.44 14.92 -3.95
C SER A 79 -2.81 14.24 -3.83
N ALA A 80 -3.26 13.56 -4.87
CA ALA A 80 -4.52 12.81 -4.86
C ALA A 80 -4.41 11.61 -3.92
N TRP A 81 -3.33 10.84 -4.01
CA TRP A 81 -3.10 9.67 -3.16
C TRP A 81 -2.90 10.04 -1.69
N LEU A 82 -2.22 11.15 -1.40
CA LEU A 82 -2.10 11.63 -0.02
C LEU A 82 -3.44 12.06 0.56
N LYS A 83 -4.30 12.68 -0.25
CA LYS A 83 -5.67 12.99 0.17
C LYS A 83 -6.47 11.72 0.50
N GLU A 84 -6.31 10.66 -0.29
CA GLU A 84 -6.90 9.36 -0.01
C GLU A 84 -6.33 8.75 1.27
N PHE A 85 -5.01 8.76 1.42
CA PHE A 85 -4.31 8.25 2.61
C PHE A 85 -4.87 8.87 3.90
N TYR A 86 -4.94 10.19 3.95
CA TYR A 86 -5.50 10.89 5.11
C TYR A 86 -7.03 10.74 5.25
N GLY A 87 -7.69 10.29 4.19
CA GLY A 87 -9.12 9.97 4.20
C GLY A 87 -9.45 8.58 4.73
N LEU A 88 -8.49 7.66 4.82
CA LEU A 88 -8.72 6.26 5.18
C LEU A 88 -9.41 6.09 6.53
N GLU A 89 -8.98 6.83 7.55
CA GLU A 89 -9.57 6.75 8.89
C GLU A 89 -11.07 7.07 8.91
N ARG A 90 -11.51 8.05 8.10
CA ARG A 90 -12.92 8.44 7.99
C ARG A 90 -13.78 7.33 7.38
N THR A 91 -13.16 6.44 6.59
CA THR A 91 -13.83 5.29 5.97
C THR A 91 -13.73 4.02 6.79
N GLY A 92 -13.06 4.09 7.97
CA GLY A 92 -12.79 2.93 8.83
C GLY A 92 -11.79 1.95 8.22
N ILE A 93 -10.95 2.41 7.29
CA ILE A 93 -9.91 1.59 6.66
C ILE A 93 -8.56 1.94 7.28
N ARG A 94 -7.80 0.92 7.68
CA ARG A 94 -6.42 1.04 8.15
C ARG A 94 -5.47 0.61 7.05
N PHE A 95 -4.39 1.36 6.86
CA PHE A 95 -3.25 0.98 6.04
C PHE A 95 -2.19 0.37 6.96
N ILE A 96 -1.94 -0.93 6.82
CA ILE A 96 -1.00 -1.70 7.65
C ILE A 96 0.15 -2.12 6.76
N ALA A 97 1.36 -1.69 7.09
CA ALA A 97 2.59 -2.01 6.37
C ALA A 97 3.30 -3.21 6.99
N GLU A 98 4.09 -3.93 6.20
CA GLU A 98 5.02 -4.92 6.73
C GLU A 98 5.97 -4.24 7.75
N GLY A 99 6.05 -4.80 8.96
CA GLY A 99 6.81 -4.23 10.08
C GLY A 99 5.97 -3.42 11.08
N ASP A 100 4.70 -3.12 10.77
CA ASP A 100 3.76 -2.59 11.76
C ASP A 100 3.39 -3.70 12.75
N THR A 101 3.09 -3.34 14.00
CA THR A 101 2.67 -4.27 15.05
C THR A 101 1.41 -5.04 14.70
N ASP A 102 0.52 -4.43 13.93
CA ASP A 102 -0.75 -5.02 13.50
C ASP A 102 -0.62 -5.87 12.22
N TYR A 103 0.59 -5.97 11.64
CA TYR A 103 0.79 -6.80 10.45
C TYR A 103 0.71 -8.27 10.81
N PRO A 104 -0.13 -9.09 10.10
CA PRO A 104 -0.34 -10.49 10.49
C PRO A 104 0.93 -11.32 10.39
N GLU A 105 1.38 -11.88 11.50
CA GLU A 105 2.59 -12.71 11.58
C GLU A 105 2.51 -13.93 10.66
N ARG A 106 1.29 -14.46 10.42
CA ARG A 106 1.05 -15.58 9.53
C ARG A 106 1.52 -15.34 8.08
N PHE A 107 1.73 -14.10 7.66
CA PHE A 107 2.28 -13.77 6.33
C PHE A 107 3.81 -13.76 6.29
N LEU A 108 4.48 -13.56 7.42
CA LEU A 108 5.93 -13.39 7.47
C LEU A 108 6.73 -14.56 6.84
N PRO A 109 6.31 -15.84 6.93
CA PRO A 109 7.02 -16.93 6.30
C PRO A 109 7.03 -16.91 4.77
N TYR A 110 6.10 -16.18 4.13
CA TYR A 110 5.96 -16.18 2.68
C TYR A 110 6.79 -15.08 2.03
N LYS A 111 7.56 -15.43 0.99
CA LYS A 111 8.42 -14.48 0.27
C LYS A 111 7.63 -13.47 -0.58
N ASP A 112 6.44 -13.86 -1.02
CA ASP A 112 5.52 -13.07 -1.84
C ASP A 112 4.40 -12.41 -1.04
N ARG A 113 4.58 -12.31 0.30
CA ARG A 113 3.62 -11.64 1.17
C ARG A 113 3.35 -10.20 0.74
N PRO A 114 2.15 -9.70 0.98
CA PRO A 114 1.82 -8.31 0.68
C PRO A 114 2.71 -7.35 1.47
N ALA A 115 3.30 -6.34 0.82
CA ALA A 115 4.08 -5.30 1.52
C ALA A 115 3.19 -4.42 2.41
N ALA A 116 1.90 -4.29 2.07
CA ALA A 116 0.90 -3.59 2.86
C ALA A 116 -0.49 -4.18 2.65
N LEU A 117 -1.37 -3.90 3.62
CA LEU A 117 -2.78 -4.31 3.64
C LEU A 117 -3.67 -3.09 3.86
N PHE A 118 -4.82 -3.08 3.20
CA PHE A 118 -5.95 -2.21 3.51
C PHE A 118 -6.98 -3.01 4.29
N VAL A 119 -7.16 -2.69 5.55
CA VAL A 119 -8.01 -3.46 6.47
C VAL A 119 -9.21 -2.64 6.89
N LYS A 120 -10.41 -3.16 6.63
CA LYS A 120 -11.66 -2.62 7.15
C LYS A 120 -12.20 -3.57 8.22
N GLY A 121 -12.40 -3.06 9.43
CA GLY A 121 -12.76 -3.90 10.59
C GLY A 121 -11.53 -4.47 11.29
N ASN A 122 -11.68 -5.64 11.89
CA ASN A 122 -10.64 -6.33 12.65
C ASN A 122 -10.03 -7.47 11.85
N LEU A 123 -8.72 -7.62 11.97
CA LEU A 123 -8.05 -8.83 11.53
C LEU A 123 -8.30 -9.96 12.54
N PRO A 124 -8.45 -11.21 12.09
CA PRO A 124 -8.52 -12.34 13.00
C PRO A 124 -7.17 -12.52 13.73
N GLU A 125 -7.22 -13.06 14.93
CA GLU A 125 -6.01 -13.46 15.66
C GLU A 125 -5.24 -14.53 14.87
N ASN A 126 -3.92 -14.61 15.08
CA ASN A 126 -3.05 -15.52 14.30
C ASN A 126 -3.40 -17.00 14.51
N GLU A 127 -3.94 -17.34 15.67
CA GLU A 127 -4.30 -18.71 16.09
C GLU A 127 -5.62 -19.19 15.50
N VAL A 128 -6.47 -18.27 15.01
CA VAL A 128 -7.76 -18.65 14.40
C VAL A 128 -7.50 -19.41 13.10
N PRO A 129 -8.07 -20.61 12.92
CA PRO A 129 -7.99 -21.33 11.67
C PRO A 129 -8.52 -20.50 10.51
N ALA A 130 -7.89 -20.61 9.35
CA ALA A 130 -8.30 -19.87 8.17
C ALA A 130 -8.38 -20.78 6.94
N VAL A 131 -9.44 -20.59 6.15
CA VAL A 131 -9.66 -21.31 4.89
C VAL A 131 -9.77 -20.29 3.77
N ALA A 132 -9.03 -20.49 2.68
CA ALA A 132 -9.12 -19.67 1.48
C ALA A 132 -10.17 -20.24 0.52
N ILE A 133 -11.15 -19.42 0.15
CA ILE A 133 -12.11 -19.73 -0.91
C ILE A 133 -11.67 -18.97 -2.16
N VAL A 134 -11.25 -19.70 -3.18
CA VAL A 134 -10.68 -19.13 -4.41
C VAL A 134 -11.48 -19.56 -5.64
N GLY A 135 -11.48 -18.71 -6.67
CA GLY A 135 -12.20 -19.00 -7.90
C GLY A 135 -11.88 -18.00 -9.01
N ALA A 136 -12.51 -18.19 -10.16
CA ALA A 136 -12.37 -17.30 -11.31
C ALA A 136 -12.99 -15.92 -11.02
N ARG A 137 -12.39 -14.83 -11.57
CA ARG A 137 -12.96 -13.47 -11.46
C ARG A 137 -14.36 -13.37 -12.09
N ALA A 138 -14.59 -14.08 -13.20
CA ALA A 138 -15.89 -14.24 -13.82
C ALA A 138 -16.44 -15.62 -13.43
N CYS A 139 -16.89 -15.76 -12.19
CA CYS A 139 -17.48 -17.01 -11.71
C CYS A 139 -18.94 -17.13 -12.14
N THR A 140 -19.44 -18.39 -12.19
CA THR A 140 -20.85 -18.70 -12.42
C THR A 140 -21.69 -18.35 -11.20
N GLU A 141 -23.03 -18.26 -11.36
CA GLU A 141 -23.93 -18.07 -10.21
C GLU A 141 -23.81 -19.22 -9.20
N TYR A 142 -23.68 -20.46 -9.66
CA TYR A 142 -23.37 -21.60 -8.78
C TYR A 142 -22.08 -21.37 -7.97
N GLY A 143 -21.03 -20.82 -8.60
CA GLY A 143 -19.77 -20.53 -7.89
C GLY A 143 -19.94 -19.50 -6.79
N LYS A 144 -20.78 -18.47 -7.01
CA LYS A 144 -21.09 -17.45 -5.99
C LYS A 144 -21.90 -18.05 -4.84
N GLU A 145 -22.93 -18.83 -5.16
CA GLU A 145 -23.77 -19.48 -4.16
C GLU A 145 -22.98 -20.47 -3.30
N ALA A 146 -22.15 -21.31 -3.94
CA ALA A 146 -21.30 -22.26 -3.24
C ALA A 146 -20.28 -21.54 -2.33
N ALA A 147 -19.62 -20.49 -2.82
CA ALA A 147 -18.68 -19.70 -2.02
C ALA A 147 -19.37 -19.05 -0.82
N GLY A 148 -20.56 -18.47 -1.02
CA GLY A 148 -21.35 -17.86 0.06
C GLY A 148 -21.79 -18.88 1.11
N PHE A 149 -22.26 -20.04 0.67
CA PHE A 149 -22.66 -21.14 1.56
C PHE A 149 -21.49 -21.62 2.41
N TYR A 150 -20.36 -22.00 1.79
CA TYR A 150 -19.20 -22.49 2.55
C TYR A 150 -18.59 -21.42 3.45
N ALA A 151 -18.53 -20.14 3.02
CA ALA A 151 -18.05 -19.06 3.86
C ALA A 151 -18.93 -18.90 5.11
N GLY A 152 -20.26 -18.97 4.96
CA GLY A 152 -21.17 -18.89 6.09
C GLY A 152 -21.03 -20.07 7.07
N GLU A 153 -20.95 -21.29 6.57
CA GLU A 153 -20.77 -22.48 7.41
C GLU A 153 -19.44 -22.47 8.16
N LEU A 154 -18.35 -22.09 7.49
CA LEU A 154 -17.01 -21.97 8.11
C LEU A 154 -17.00 -20.88 9.19
N ALA A 155 -17.58 -19.70 8.90
CA ALA A 155 -17.68 -18.63 9.88
C ALA A 155 -18.51 -19.04 11.11
N ASN A 156 -19.60 -19.78 10.93
CA ASN A 156 -20.40 -20.33 12.04
C ASN A 156 -19.62 -21.37 12.85
N ALA A 157 -18.66 -22.05 12.23
CA ALA A 157 -17.78 -23.01 12.90
C ALA A 157 -16.56 -22.35 13.57
N GLY A 158 -16.40 -21.03 13.47
CA GLY A 158 -15.29 -20.29 14.07
C GLY A 158 -13.99 -20.30 13.25
N VAL A 159 -14.14 -20.45 11.91
CA VAL A 159 -13.03 -20.45 10.95
C VAL A 159 -12.96 -19.14 10.20
#